data_d92114257396b12726767f1f2f07636e
#
_entry.id   d92114257396b12726767f1f2f07636e
#
_cell.length_a   1.000
_cell.length_b   1.000
_cell.length_c   1.000
_cell.angle_alpha   90.00
_cell.angle_beta   90.00
_cell.angle_gamma   90.00
#
_symmetry.space_group_name_H-M   'P 1'
#
loop_
_entity.id
_entity.type
_entity.pdbx_description
1 polymer ?
#
loop_
_entity_poly.entity_id
_entity_poly.type
_entity_poly.pdbx_seq_one_letter_code
_entity_poly.pdbx_strand_id
1 'polypeptide(L)'
;MLMPDKHIRLSESFYGLGGFLLEILVSPKTIDELWGLFSNAVKNKDYPSQHSFEHLVLAVDFLYAIRAVDVQSNGALKKCD
;
A
#
# COMPACT_ATOMS: atom_id res chain seq x y z
N MET A 1 -2.49 22.31 5.04
CA MET A 1 -2.13 21.03 4.45
C MET A 1 -1.18 21.24 3.30
N LEU A 2 -0.12 20.46 3.27
CA LEU A 2 0.81 20.53 2.16
C LEU A 2 0.22 19.81 0.96
N MET A 3 0.06 20.54 -0.12
CA MET A 3 -0.33 19.90 -1.38
C MET A 3 0.88 19.17 -1.95
N PRO A 4 0.67 17.98 -2.56
CA PRO A 4 1.78 17.37 -3.28
C PRO A 4 2.26 18.35 -4.36
N ASP A 5 3.55 18.32 -4.62
CA ASP A 5 4.09 19.08 -5.73
C ASP A 5 3.34 18.68 -7.00
N LYS A 6 3.02 19.67 -7.85
CA LYS A 6 2.30 19.41 -9.09
C LYS A 6 3.05 18.47 -10.04
N HIS A 7 4.33 18.25 -9.79
CA HIS A 7 5.15 17.33 -10.56
C HIS A 7 5.16 15.91 -9.95
N ILE A 8 4.56 15.74 -8.79
CA ILE A 8 4.47 14.43 -8.13
C ILE A 8 3.07 13.88 -8.34
N ARG A 9 2.98 12.75 -9.01
CA ARG A 9 1.70 12.06 -9.21
C ARG A 9 1.26 11.44 -7.90
N LEU A 10 -0.06 11.34 -7.71
CA LEU A 10 -0.60 10.70 -6.51
C LEU A 10 -0.04 9.28 -6.35
N SER A 11 0.09 8.53 -7.45
CA SER A 11 0.63 7.16 -7.41
C SER A 11 2.09 7.11 -6.94
N GLU A 12 2.85 8.21 -7.07
CA GLU A 12 4.22 8.29 -6.59
C GLU A 12 4.27 8.64 -5.11
N SER A 13 3.18 9.12 -4.55
CA SER A 13 3.12 9.53 -3.18
C SER A 13 2.90 8.34 -2.25
N PHE A 14 3.31 8.53 -1.02
CA PHE A 14 3.10 7.57 0.04
C PHE A 14 1.59 7.31 0.27
N TYR A 15 0.79 8.37 0.16
CA TYR A 15 -0.66 8.27 0.33
C TYR A 15 -1.31 7.47 -0.81
N GLY A 16 -0.84 7.67 -2.03
CA GLY A 16 -1.34 6.91 -3.17
C GLY A 16 -1.04 5.43 -3.03
N LEU A 17 0.18 5.09 -2.60
CA LEU A 17 0.55 3.71 -2.34
C LEU A 17 -0.34 3.10 -1.24
N GLY A 18 -0.52 3.83 -0.14
CA GLY A 18 -1.39 3.36 0.94
C GLY A 18 -2.82 3.11 0.48
N GLY A 19 -3.37 4.01 -0.32
CA GLY A 19 -4.71 3.84 -0.89
C GLY A 19 -4.83 2.60 -1.76
N PHE A 20 -3.83 2.36 -2.60
CA PHE A 20 -3.79 1.17 -3.45
C PHE A 20 -3.75 -0.10 -2.60
N LEU A 21 -2.91 -0.11 -1.55
CA LEU A 21 -2.82 -1.27 -0.66
C LEU A 21 -4.17 -1.57 0.01
N LEU A 22 -4.89 -0.52 0.42
CA LEU A 22 -6.22 -0.72 0.99
C LEU A 22 -7.19 -1.33 -0.02
N GLU A 23 -7.09 -0.93 -1.28
CA GLU A 23 -7.96 -1.49 -2.32
C GLU A 23 -7.73 -2.98 -2.54
N ILE A 24 -6.47 -3.43 -2.48
CA ILE A 24 -6.16 -4.84 -2.72
C ILE A 24 -6.34 -5.71 -1.48
N LEU A 25 -6.57 -5.11 -0.31
CA LEU A 25 -6.84 -5.85 0.91
C LEU A 25 -8.33 -6.21 1.03
N VAL A 26 -8.87 -6.85 0.00
CA VAL A 26 -10.24 -7.36 0.02
C VAL A 26 -10.35 -8.61 0.91
N SER A 27 -9.23 -9.24 1.18
CA SER A 27 -9.09 -10.35 2.13
C SER A 27 -7.74 -10.21 2.81
N PRO A 28 -7.53 -10.85 3.98
CA PRO A 28 -6.25 -10.76 4.66
C PRO A 28 -5.09 -11.25 3.79
N LYS A 29 -3.97 -10.54 3.84
CA LYS A 29 -2.78 -10.87 3.05
C LYS A 29 -1.53 -10.59 3.85
N THR A 30 -0.50 -11.40 3.63
CA THR A 30 0.81 -11.15 4.21
C THR A 30 1.49 -10.01 3.44
N ILE A 31 2.56 -9.46 4.04
CA ILE A 31 3.38 -8.44 3.36
C ILE A 31 3.93 -8.97 2.04
N ASP A 32 4.37 -10.23 2.03
CA ASP A 32 4.90 -10.83 0.81
C ASP A 32 3.84 -10.92 -0.29
N GLU A 33 2.62 -11.27 0.09
CA GLU A 33 1.51 -11.32 -0.87
C GLU A 33 1.19 -9.92 -1.39
N LEU A 34 1.20 -8.92 -0.52
CA LEU A 34 0.98 -7.54 -0.94
C LEU A 34 2.05 -7.06 -1.90
N TRP A 35 3.32 -7.40 -1.60
CA TRP A 35 4.42 -7.04 -2.48
C TRP A 35 4.29 -7.70 -3.84
N GLY A 36 3.91 -8.97 -3.87
CA GLY A 36 3.69 -9.69 -5.13
C GLY A 36 2.58 -9.05 -5.97
N LEU A 37 1.46 -8.71 -5.33
CA LEU A 37 0.34 -8.06 -6.02
C LEU A 37 0.72 -6.69 -6.53
N PHE A 38 1.43 -5.90 -5.71
CA PHE A 38 1.90 -4.58 -6.12
C PHE A 38 2.87 -4.69 -7.30
N SER A 39 3.84 -5.60 -7.22
CA SER A 39 4.82 -5.80 -8.29
C SER A 39 4.14 -6.18 -9.60
N ASN A 40 3.14 -7.06 -9.53
CA ASN A 40 2.37 -7.45 -10.71
C ASN A 40 1.56 -6.27 -11.26
N ALA A 41 1.00 -5.46 -10.39
CA ALA A 41 0.24 -4.28 -10.82
C ALA A 41 1.13 -3.29 -11.55
N VAL A 42 2.35 -3.07 -11.07
CA VAL A 42 3.32 -2.19 -11.73
C VAL A 42 3.73 -2.79 -13.07
N LYS A 43 4.03 -4.08 -13.09
CA LYS A 43 4.44 -4.78 -14.31
C LYS A 43 3.35 -4.72 -15.39
N ASN A 44 2.10 -4.87 -14.99
CA ASN A 44 0.96 -4.85 -15.90
C ASN A 44 0.43 -3.43 -16.17
N LYS A 45 1.10 -2.42 -15.61
CA LYS A 45 0.71 -1.01 -15.73
C LYS A 45 -0.65 -0.67 -15.13
N ASP A 46 -1.13 -1.51 -14.22
CA ASP A 46 -2.34 -1.23 -13.45
C ASP A 46 -2.06 -0.20 -12.37
N TYR A 47 -0.80 -0.11 -11.94
CA TYR A 47 -0.34 0.93 -11.04
C TYR A 47 0.80 1.69 -11.72
N PRO A 48 0.66 3.00 -11.92
CA PRO A 48 1.57 3.73 -12.83
C PRO A 48 2.94 4.08 -12.26
N SER A 49 3.18 3.88 -10.97
CA SER A 49 4.44 4.25 -10.34
C SER A 49 5.03 3.07 -9.60
N GLN A 50 6.37 3.00 -9.58
CA GLN A 50 7.08 1.96 -8.86
C GLN A 50 7.50 2.46 -7.50
N HIS A 51 7.40 1.59 -6.49
CA HIS A 51 7.90 1.84 -5.14
C HIS A 51 8.78 0.69 -4.72
N SER A 52 9.73 0.96 -3.83
CA SER A 52 10.57 -0.08 -3.26
C SER A 52 9.78 -0.90 -2.24
N PHE A 53 10.29 -2.09 -1.92
CA PHE A 53 9.72 -2.91 -0.87
C PHE A 53 9.69 -2.15 0.46
N GLU A 54 10.76 -1.39 0.76
CA GLU A 54 10.82 -0.58 1.97
C GLU A 54 9.70 0.45 2.02
N HIS A 55 9.40 1.09 0.90
CA HIS A 55 8.28 2.04 0.83
C HIS A 55 6.96 1.35 1.11
N LEU A 56 6.78 0.14 0.61
CA LEU A 56 5.56 -0.63 0.85
C LEU A 56 5.43 -0.96 2.34
N VAL A 57 6.52 -1.38 2.97
CA VAL A 57 6.52 -1.67 4.41
C VAL A 57 6.18 -0.43 5.21
N LEU A 58 6.77 0.72 4.84
CA LEU A 58 6.46 1.98 5.52
C LEU A 58 5.01 2.40 5.33
N ALA A 59 4.46 2.16 4.14
CA ALA A 59 3.05 2.45 3.88
C ALA A 59 2.15 1.58 4.75
N VAL A 60 2.49 0.30 4.89
CA VAL A 60 1.74 -0.61 5.77
C VAL A 60 1.84 -0.13 7.23
N ASP A 61 3.03 0.25 7.67
CA ASP A 61 3.22 0.77 9.03
C ASP A 61 2.36 2.01 9.27
N PHE A 62 2.30 2.89 8.29
CA PHE A 62 1.47 4.08 8.37
C PHE A 62 -0.01 3.71 8.46
N LEU A 63 -0.47 2.79 7.61
CA LEU A 63 -1.86 2.34 7.65
C LEU A 63 -2.21 1.69 8.98
N TYR A 64 -1.28 0.96 9.56
CA TYR A 64 -1.45 0.36 10.88
C TYR A 64 -1.56 1.45 11.96
N ALA A 65 -0.68 2.45 11.87
CA ALA A 65 -0.65 3.55 12.84
C ALA A 65 -1.96 4.35 12.86
N ILE A 66 -2.58 4.55 11.70
CA ILE A 66 -3.86 5.26 11.61
C ILE A 66 -5.06 4.32 11.74
N ARG A 67 -4.80 3.06 12.03
CA ARG A 67 -5.83 2.02 12.24
C ARG A 67 -6.66 1.72 10.99
N ALA A 68 -6.07 1.91 9.82
CA ALA A 68 -6.71 1.52 8.57
C ALA A 68 -6.54 0.03 8.28
N VAL A 69 -5.46 -0.57 8.82
CA VAL A 69 -5.23 -2.02 8.76
C VAL A 69 -4.89 -2.55 10.15
N ASP A 70 -5.08 -3.83 10.34
CA ASP A 70 -4.72 -4.52 11.57
C ASP A 70 -3.97 -5.81 11.21
N VAL A 71 -3.28 -6.39 12.19
CA VAL A 71 -2.49 -7.60 12.00
C VAL A 71 -3.20 -8.75 12.68
N GLN A 72 -3.44 -9.82 11.94
CA GLN A 72 -4.04 -11.04 12.50
C GLN A 72 -2.99 -11.86 13.25
N SER A 73 -3.45 -12.81 14.05
CA SER A 73 -2.57 -13.67 14.83
C SER A 73 -1.59 -14.46 13.96
N ASN A 74 -1.95 -14.74 12.71
CA ASN A 74 -1.08 -15.45 11.77
C ASN A 74 -0.13 -14.51 11.00
N GLY A 75 -0.13 -13.22 11.33
CA GLY A 75 0.74 -12.24 10.68
C GLY A 75 0.16 -11.62 9.42
N ALA A 76 -1.01 -12.04 8.97
CA ALA A 76 -1.65 -11.43 7.81
C ALA A 76 -2.25 -10.08 8.17
N LEU A 77 -2.22 -9.16 7.22
CA LEU A 77 -2.79 -7.84 7.36
C LEU A 77 -4.22 -7.85 6.85
N LYS A 78 -5.10 -7.17 7.55
CA LYS A 78 -6.48 -7.04 7.12
C LYS A 78 -6.91 -5.59 7.20
N LYS A 79 -7.82 -5.21 6.33
CA LYS A 79 -8.40 -3.88 6.33
C LYS A 79 -9.34 -3.74 7.52
N CYS A 80 -9.25 -2.63 8.24
CA CYS A 80 -10.20 -2.32 9.31
C CYS A 80 -11.46 -1.71 8.72
N ASP A 81 -12.57 -2.04 9.32
CA ASP A 81 -13.85 -1.46 8.93
C ASP A 81 -14.07 -0.08 9.54
#